data_26bcbe75f13a11e89c348fabc1ae17ca
#
_entry.id   26bcbe75f13a11e89c348fabc1ae17ca
#
_cell.length_a   1.000
_cell.length_b   1.000
_cell.length_c   1.000
_cell.angle_alpha   90.00
_cell.angle_beta   90.00
_cell.angle_gamma   90.00
#
_symmetry.space_group_name_H-M   'P 1'
#
loop_
_entity.id
_entity.type
_entity.pdbx_description
1 polymer ?
#
loop_
_entity_poly.entity_id
_entity_poly.type
_entity_poly.pdbx_seq_one_letter_code
_entity_poly.pdbx_strand_id
1 'polypeptide(L)'
;MNNINYGKSILLKNEFYTKYQKTIEDFEKYRKTVLPLCAAENIISEFSKMPLSYGLQERYILGGFLNYDEDNNMVGSKKLLPFYEIVSEQCSKLFGAYYTDCRSLSGMNALQNILLSLVKQNDNILILSPESGGHASLPNILDRLNINYIEAPFDYDISDYDYDGVNSILEEHDINFVLFAPTDIIFLPIFNKLHLPSNTVLIFDASQVLAYYINNIRENPLYMNNKVILMGGTHKTIPGVAKALIMTNDEELAYKIDE
;
A
#
# COMPACT_ATOMS: atom_id res chain seq x y z
N MET A 1 -26.34 -20.90 -23.41
CA MET A 1 -25.92 -21.34 -22.07
C MET A 1 -25.63 -22.84 -21.98
N ASN A 2 -24.94 -23.48 -22.94
CA ASN A 2 -24.75 -24.95 -22.94
C ASN A 2 -23.32 -25.42 -23.20
N ASN A 3 -22.28 -24.56 -23.03
CA ASN A 3 -20.88 -24.95 -23.28
C ASN A 3 -19.98 -25.15 -22.04
N ILE A 4 -20.58 -25.09 -20.84
CA ILE A 4 -19.82 -25.24 -19.58
C ILE A 4 -19.63 -26.73 -19.19
N ASN A 5 -20.41 -27.65 -19.75
CA ASN A 5 -20.41 -29.04 -19.35
C ASN A 5 -19.25 -29.89 -19.93
N TYR A 6 -18.69 -29.55 -21.07
CA TYR A 6 -17.61 -30.34 -21.66
C TYR A 6 -16.27 -30.20 -20.90
N GLY A 7 -15.93 -28.99 -20.46
CA GLY A 7 -14.75 -28.75 -19.64
C GLY A 7 -14.79 -29.43 -18.26
N LYS A 8 -15.96 -29.42 -17.62
CA LYS A 8 -16.15 -30.06 -16.30
C LYS A 8 -15.93 -31.58 -16.31
N SER A 9 -16.35 -32.29 -17.36
CA SER A 9 -16.24 -33.75 -17.39
C SER A 9 -14.80 -34.24 -17.60
N ILE A 10 -13.96 -33.48 -18.29
CA ILE A 10 -12.54 -33.77 -18.50
C ILE A 10 -11.71 -33.45 -17.26
N LEU A 11 -12.01 -32.31 -16.61
CA LEU A 11 -11.32 -31.87 -15.39
C LEU A 11 -11.62 -32.77 -14.20
N LEU A 12 -12.86 -33.29 -14.08
CA LEU A 12 -13.26 -34.17 -12.98
C LEU A 12 -12.54 -35.54 -12.98
N LYS A 13 -11.88 -35.92 -14.08
CA LYS A 13 -11.08 -37.16 -14.17
C LYS A 13 -9.59 -36.90 -13.96
N ASN A 14 -9.18 -35.66 -13.73
CA ASN A 14 -7.78 -35.33 -13.52
C ASN A 14 -7.46 -35.36 -12.02
N GLU A 15 -6.48 -36.17 -11.63
CA GLU A 15 -5.99 -36.30 -10.26
C GLU A 15 -5.61 -34.95 -9.64
N PHE A 16 -4.99 -34.07 -10.44
CA PHE A 16 -4.65 -32.70 -10.03
C PHE A 16 -5.90 -31.90 -9.63
N TYR A 17 -6.95 -31.93 -10.43
CA TYR A 17 -8.19 -31.20 -10.17
C TYR A 17 -8.89 -31.71 -8.91
N THR A 18 -8.90 -33.04 -8.70
CA THR A 18 -9.45 -33.66 -7.50
C THR A 18 -8.68 -33.22 -6.25
N LYS A 19 -7.35 -33.23 -6.32
CA LYS A 19 -6.48 -32.75 -5.24
C LYS A 19 -6.72 -31.27 -4.95
N TYR A 20 -6.80 -30.45 -5.99
CA TYR A 20 -7.07 -29.01 -5.89
C TYR A 20 -8.40 -28.73 -5.19
N GLN A 21 -9.49 -29.36 -5.64
CA GLN A 21 -10.81 -29.20 -5.02
C GLN A 21 -10.80 -29.63 -3.55
N LYS A 22 -10.22 -30.80 -3.25
CA LYS A 22 -10.10 -31.27 -1.87
C LYS A 22 -9.35 -30.28 -0.99
N THR A 23 -8.26 -29.70 -1.48
CA THR A 23 -7.49 -28.69 -0.73
C THR A 23 -8.34 -27.46 -0.40
N ILE A 24 -9.14 -26.97 -1.36
CA ILE A 24 -10.05 -25.85 -1.11
C ILE A 24 -11.13 -26.23 -0.09
N GLU A 25 -11.76 -27.41 -0.26
CA GLU A 25 -12.79 -27.87 0.67
C GLU A 25 -12.26 -28.04 2.10
N ASP A 26 -11.06 -28.58 2.25
CA ASP A 26 -10.41 -28.76 3.55
C ASP A 26 -10.08 -27.41 4.19
N PHE A 27 -9.59 -26.43 3.40
CA PHE A 27 -9.36 -25.07 3.88
C PHE A 27 -10.67 -24.37 4.27
N GLU A 28 -11.73 -24.50 3.47
CA GLU A 28 -13.04 -23.91 3.78
C GLU A 28 -13.68 -24.50 5.05
N LYS A 29 -13.44 -25.78 5.34
CA LYS A 29 -13.83 -26.38 6.63
C LYS A 29 -12.99 -25.82 7.77
N TYR A 30 -11.66 -25.78 7.60
CA TYR A 30 -10.73 -25.27 8.60
C TYR A 30 -11.09 -23.83 9.00
N ARG A 31 -11.22 -22.91 8.05
CA ARG A 31 -11.49 -21.50 8.35
C ARG A 31 -12.80 -21.25 9.11
N LYS A 32 -13.76 -22.19 9.07
CA LYS A 32 -15.01 -22.12 9.85
C LYS A 32 -14.85 -22.54 11.30
N THR A 33 -13.75 -23.19 11.64
CA THR A 33 -13.49 -23.76 12.98
C THR A 33 -12.45 -22.96 13.75
N VAL A 34 -11.86 -21.93 13.15
CA VAL A 34 -10.80 -21.11 13.76
C VAL A 34 -11.22 -19.66 13.85
N LEU A 35 -10.69 -18.96 14.85
CA LEU A 35 -10.74 -17.53 14.96
C LEU A 35 -9.34 -16.98 14.67
N PRO A 36 -9.09 -16.38 13.49
CA PRO A 36 -7.79 -15.79 13.22
C PRO A 36 -7.59 -14.56 14.11
N LEU A 37 -6.48 -14.52 14.84
CA LEU A 37 -6.10 -13.41 15.71
C LEU A 37 -4.92 -12.61 15.14
N CYS A 38 -4.51 -12.86 13.90
CA CYS A 38 -3.48 -12.11 13.23
C CYS A 38 -4.03 -10.77 12.75
N ALA A 39 -3.46 -9.66 13.23
CA ALA A 39 -3.87 -8.31 12.83
C ALA A 39 -3.64 -8.01 11.33
N ALA A 40 -2.82 -8.81 10.65
CA ALA A 40 -2.57 -8.71 9.22
C ALA A 40 -3.61 -9.43 8.36
N GLU A 41 -4.56 -10.15 8.97
CA GLU A 41 -5.61 -10.90 8.27
C GLU A 41 -6.95 -10.19 8.41
N ASN A 42 -7.78 -10.29 7.35
CA ASN A 42 -9.14 -9.76 7.35
C ASN A 42 -10.09 -10.66 6.58
N ILE A 43 -11.38 -10.49 6.82
CA ILE A 43 -12.44 -11.11 6.03
C ILE A 43 -12.79 -10.20 4.88
N ILE A 44 -12.49 -10.64 3.65
CA ILE A 44 -12.80 -9.88 2.45
C ILE A 44 -14.31 -9.89 2.23
N SER A 45 -14.90 -8.70 1.99
CA SER A 45 -16.32 -8.58 1.70
C SER A 45 -16.70 -9.26 0.37
N GLU A 46 -17.89 -9.80 0.27
CA GLU A 46 -18.38 -10.38 -0.99
C GLU A 46 -18.46 -9.32 -2.11
N PHE A 47 -18.77 -8.07 -1.76
CA PHE A 47 -18.73 -6.95 -2.70
C PHE A 47 -17.33 -6.74 -3.29
N SER A 48 -16.27 -6.80 -2.46
CA SER A 48 -14.89 -6.64 -2.92
C SER A 48 -14.41 -7.81 -3.80
N LYS A 49 -15.02 -8.98 -3.69
CA LYS A 49 -14.72 -10.15 -4.54
C LYS A 49 -15.47 -10.10 -5.88
N MET A 50 -16.56 -9.35 -5.97
CA MET A 50 -17.45 -9.34 -7.13
C MET A 50 -16.70 -9.00 -8.44
N PRO A 51 -15.79 -8.01 -8.53
CA PRO A 51 -15.07 -7.73 -9.77
C PRO A 51 -14.22 -8.90 -10.28
N LEU A 52 -13.80 -9.82 -9.40
CA LEU A 52 -13.01 -11.00 -9.78
C LEU A 52 -13.81 -12.00 -10.63
N SER A 53 -15.14 -11.90 -10.66
CA SER A 53 -16.01 -12.76 -11.46
C SER A 53 -16.38 -12.19 -12.83
N TYR A 54 -15.94 -10.95 -13.13
CA TYR A 54 -16.16 -10.31 -14.43
C TYR A 54 -14.91 -10.36 -15.31
N GLY A 55 -15.06 -10.11 -16.61
CA GLY A 55 -13.98 -10.07 -17.59
C GLY A 55 -13.02 -8.86 -17.45
N LEU A 56 -13.10 -8.12 -16.35
CA LEU A 56 -12.19 -7.01 -16.05
C LEU A 56 -10.73 -7.46 -15.89
N GLN A 57 -10.52 -8.68 -15.41
CA GLN A 57 -9.18 -9.27 -15.22
C GLN A 57 -8.48 -9.61 -16.55
N GLU A 58 -9.22 -9.63 -17.65
CA GLU A 58 -8.70 -9.92 -18.98
C GLU A 58 -8.15 -8.66 -19.68
N ARG A 59 -8.24 -7.51 -19.01
CA ARG A 59 -7.90 -6.20 -19.56
C ARG A 59 -6.95 -5.45 -18.64
N TYR A 60 -6.16 -4.57 -19.22
CA TYR A 60 -5.29 -3.67 -18.48
C TYR A 60 -5.09 -2.35 -19.23
N ILE A 61 -4.56 -1.37 -18.52
CA ILE A 61 -4.19 -0.04 -19.02
C ILE A 61 -2.68 0.09 -18.89
N LEU A 62 -2.03 0.65 -19.90
CA LEU A 62 -0.65 1.10 -19.81
C LEU A 62 -0.62 2.54 -19.29
N GLY A 63 0.31 2.82 -18.38
CA GLY A 63 0.42 4.11 -17.72
C GLY A 63 -0.59 4.32 -16.59
N GLY A 64 -0.54 5.48 -15.98
CA GLY A 64 -1.43 5.89 -14.91
C GLY A 64 -2.65 6.66 -15.39
N PHE A 65 -3.37 7.25 -14.45
CA PHE A 65 -4.57 8.03 -14.75
C PHE A 65 -4.22 9.43 -15.29
N LEU A 66 -3.18 10.07 -14.74
CA LEU A 66 -2.75 11.42 -15.15
C LEU A 66 -2.00 11.40 -16.49
N ASN A 67 -1.26 10.31 -16.75
CA ASN A 67 -0.42 10.12 -17.94
C ASN A 67 -1.07 9.16 -18.94
N TYR A 68 -2.41 9.00 -18.92
CA TYR A 68 -3.10 8.13 -19.86
C TYR A 68 -2.96 8.63 -21.30
N ASP A 69 -2.44 7.77 -22.17
CA ASP A 69 -2.31 8.02 -23.61
C ASP A 69 -3.12 6.97 -24.38
N GLU A 70 -4.20 7.41 -25.05
CA GLU A 70 -5.10 6.54 -25.80
C GLU A 70 -4.42 5.92 -27.02
N ASP A 71 -3.54 6.66 -27.68
CA ASP A 71 -2.88 6.22 -28.93
C ASP A 71 -1.85 5.12 -28.68
N ASN A 72 -1.24 5.11 -27.48
CA ASN A 72 -0.26 4.11 -27.06
C ASN A 72 -0.85 3.05 -26.13
N ASN A 73 -2.16 2.89 -26.10
CA ASN A 73 -2.83 1.95 -25.20
C ASN A 73 -3.56 0.83 -25.93
N MET A 74 -4.07 -0.15 -25.18
CA MET A 74 -4.83 -1.27 -25.74
C MET A 74 -6.21 -0.81 -26.20
N VAL A 75 -6.70 -1.42 -27.28
CA VAL A 75 -8.05 -1.13 -27.79
C VAL A 75 -9.10 -1.35 -26.69
N GLY A 76 -9.87 -0.32 -26.42
CA GLY A 76 -10.90 -0.33 -25.38
C GLY A 76 -10.42 -0.10 -23.97
N SER A 77 -9.12 0.14 -23.72
CA SER A 77 -8.58 0.47 -22.38
C SER A 77 -9.25 1.69 -21.75
N LYS A 78 -9.65 2.68 -22.57
CA LYS A 78 -10.43 3.85 -22.13
C LYS A 78 -11.68 3.49 -21.34
N LYS A 79 -12.27 2.32 -21.58
CA LYS A 79 -13.45 1.84 -20.85
C LYS A 79 -13.14 1.42 -19.41
N LEU A 80 -11.88 1.32 -19.06
CA LEU A 80 -11.43 1.02 -17.69
C LEU A 80 -11.13 2.29 -16.88
N LEU A 81 -10.92 3.46 -17.52
CA LEU A 81 -10.63 4.73 -16.82
C LEU A 81 -11.65 5.08 -15.73
N PRO A 82 -12.98 4.88 -15.91
CA PRO A 82 -13.95 5.18 -14.86
C PRO A 82 -13.68 4.45 -13.55
N PHE A 83 -12.98 3.31 -13.55
CA PHE A 83 -12.60 2.63 -12.30
C PHE A 83 -11.55 3.43 -11.52
N TYR A 84 -10.60 4.06 -12.21
CA TYR A 84 -9.64 4.97 -11.57
C TYR A 84 -10.34 6.21 -10.99
N GLU A 85 -11.29 6.79 -11.74
CA GLU A 85 -12.09 7.93 -11.30
C GLU A 85 -12.88 7.59 -10.03
N ILE A 86 -13.56 6.44 -10.00
CA ILE A 86 -14.29 5.95 -8.83
C ILE A 86 -13.36 5.81 -7.62
N VAL A 87 -12.19 5.18 -7.78
CA VAL A 87 -11.24 5.00 -6.68
C VAL A 87 -10.72 6.35 -6.19
N SER A 88 -10.34 7.25 -7.11
CA SER A 88 -9.87 8.60 -6.77
C SER A 88 -10.93 9.39 -6.00
N GLU A 89 -12.18 9.41 -6.47
CA GLU A 89 -13.29 10.07 -5.78
C GLU A 89 -13.54 9.49 -4.36
N GLN A 90 -13.51 8.15 -4.22
CA GLN A 90 -13.71 7.53 -2.91
C GLN A 90 -12.54 7.84 -1.97
N CYS A 91 -11.31 7.78 -2.44
CA CYS A 91 -10.14 8.12 -1.62
C CYS A 91 -10.11 9.61 -1.26
N SER A 92 -10.54 10.50 -2.15
CA SER A 92 -10.72 11.92 -1.83
C SER A 92 -11.74 12.11 -0.69
N LYS A 93 -12.88 11.43 -0.75
CA LYS A 93 -13.91 11.52 0.29
C LYS A 93 -13.48 10.93 1.62
N LEU A 94 -12.77 9.79 1.58
CA LEU A 94 -12.43 9.02 2.78
C LEU A 94 -11.15 9.50 3.46
N PHE A 95 -10.15 9.89 2.67
CA PHE A 95 -8.81 10.26 3.17
C PHE A 95 -8.44 11.72 2.89
N GLY A 96 -9.22 12.45 2.10
CA GLY A 96 -8.87 13.80 1.65
C GLY A 96 -7.71 13.81 0.64
N ALA A 97 -7.49 12.73 -0.08
CA ALA A 97 -6.43 12.62 -1.07
C ALA A 97 -6.79 13.38 -2.35
N TYR A 98 -5.87 14.19 -2.87
CA TYR A 98 -5.97 14.81 -4.19
C TYR A 98 -5.72 13.77 -5.30
N TYR A 99 -4.69 12.95 -5.14
CA TYR A 99 -4.33 11.89 -6.07
C TYR A 99 -4.27 10.54 -5.37
N THR A 100 -4.71 9.49 -6.09
CA THR A 100 -4.63 8.11 -5.63
C THR A 100 -4.21 7.19 -6.75
N ASP A 101 -3.07 6.48 -6.57
CA ASP A 101 -2.71 5.33 -7.39
C ASP A 101 -3.23 4.04 -6.75
N CYS A 102 -3.86 3.19 -7.55
CA CYS A 102 -4.40 1.89 -7.13
C CYS A 102 -3.87 0.70 -7.93
N ARG A 103 -2.81 0.91 -8.74
CA ARG A 103 -2.23 -0.13 -9.61
C ARG A 103 -1.42 -1.16 -8.84
N SER A 104 -0.86 -0.78 -7.70
CA SER A 104 0.01 -1.64 -6.90
C SER A 104 -0.68 -2.92 -6.40
N LEU A 105 0.01 -4.05 -6.49
CA LEU A 105 -0.50 -5.39 -6.18
C LEU A 105 -0.50 -5.72 -4.69
N SER A 106 0.29 -5.00 -3.90
CA SER A 106 0.41 -5.16 -2.44
C SER A 106 1.05 -3.92 -1.83
N GLY A 107 0.99 -3.77 -0.49
CA GLY A 107 1.71 -2.71 0.22
C GLY A 107 3.19 -2.70 -0.11
N MET A 108 3.85 -3.86 -0.11
CA MET A 108 5.27 -3.96 -0.46
C MET A 108 5.55 -3.53 -1.91
N ASN A 109 4.68 -3.89 -2.86
CA ASN A 109 4.83 -3.44 -4.25
C ASN A 109 4.63 -1.91 -4.35
N ALA A 110 3.67 -1.34 -3.61
CA ALA A 110 3.48 0.10 -3.53
C ALA A 110 4.73 0.81 -2.99
N LEU A 111 5.31 0.30 -1.90
CA LEU A 111 6.55 0.83 -1.34
C LEU A 111 7.70 0.78 -2.35
N GLN A 112 7.88 -0.34 -3.04
CA GLN A 112 8.90 -0.47 -4.09
C GLN A 112 8.66 0.53 -5.24
N ASN A 113 7.42 0.70 -5.69
CA ASN A 113 7.09 1.66 -6.72
C ASN A 113 7.44 3.10 -6.28
N ILE A 114 7.10 3.48 -5.05
CA ILE A 114 7.47 4.80 -4.48
C ILE A 114 8.99 4.98 -4.47
N LEU A 115 9.74 3.99 -3.98
CA LEU A 115 11.20 4.06 -3.93
C LEU A 115 11.81 4.20 -5.32
N LEU A 116 11.33 3.42 -6.29
CA LEU A 116 11.85 3.45 -7.66
C LEU A 116 11.49 4.73 -8.41
N SER A 117 10.31 5.32 -8.14
CA SER A 117 9.85 6.54 -8.81
C SER A 117 10.48 7.81 -8.25
N LEU A 118 10.79 7.84 -6.95
CA LEU A 118 11.12 9.10 -6.28
C LEU A 118 12.54 9.15 -5.74
N VAL A 119 13.08 8.02 -5.27
CA VAL A 119 14.36 8.02 -4.53
C VAL A 119 15.54 7.81 -5.47
N LYS A 120 16.58 8.61 -5.27
CA LYS A 120 17.84 8.55 -6.01
C LYS A 120 18.94 7.95 -5.13
N GLN A 121 20.00 7.43 -5.74
CA GLN A 121 21.13 6.79 -5.04
C GLN A 121 21.82 7.66 -3.99
N ASN A 122 21.80 8.98 -4.14
CA ASN A 122 22.43 9.91 -3.22
C ASN A 122 21.47 10.51 -2.18
N ASP A 123 20.21 10.10 -2.20
CA ASP A 123 19.25 10.54 -1.20
C ASP A 123 19.50 9.82 0.13
N ASN A 124 19.22 10.53 1.22
CA ASN A 124 19.26 9.99 2.56
C ASN A 124 17.82 9.77 3.05
N ILE A 125 17.56 8.58 3.56
CA ILE A 125 16.26 8.19 4.10
C ILE A 125 16.36 7.96 5.59
N LEU A 126 15.49 8.56 6.38
CA LEU A 126 15.28 8.22 7.78
C LEU A 126 14.20 7.15 7.87
N ILE A 127 14.53 5.99 8.42
CA ILE A 127 13.61 4.84 8.52
C ILE A 127 13.36 4.42 9.96
N LEU A 128 12.21 3.81 10.22
CA LEU A 128 12.00 3.03 11.44
C LEU A 128 12.68 1.66 11.28
N SER A 129 13.61 1.32 12.18
CA SER A 129 14.34 0.05 12.11
C SER A 129 13.43 -1.15 12.41
N PRO A 130 13.75 -2.36 11.95
CA PRO A 130 13.02 -3.57 12.33
C PRO A 130 12.97 -3.79 13.85
N GLU A 131 14.04 -3.50 14.55
CA GLU A 131 14.13 -3.61 16.01
C GLU A 131 13.16 -2.66 16.73
N SER A 132 12.87 -1.53 16.11
CA SER A 132 11.90 -0.52 16.60
C SER A 132 10.50 -0.76 16.07
N GLY A 133 10.22 -1.94 15.52
CA GLY A 133 8.91 -2.31 14.97
C GLY A 133 8.66 -1.88 13.53
N GLY A 134 9.68 -1.45 12.80
CA GLY A 134 9.62 -1.15 11.37
C GLY A 134 9.57 -2.41 10.51
N HIS A 135 9.24 -2.23 9.23
CA HIS A 135 9.08 -3.34 8.29
C HIS A 135 10.42 -4.06 8.02
N ALA A 136 10.49 -5.34 8.37
CA ALA A 136 11.72 -6.15 8.36
C ALA A 136 12.45 -6.22 7.00
N SER A 137 11.75 -6.03 5.89
CA SER A 137 12.36 -6.08 4.55
C SER A 137 12.95 -4.76 4.10
N LEU A 138 12.67 -3.66 4.79
CA LEU A 138 13.02 -2.31 4.31
C LEU A 138 14.54 -2.09 4.22
N PRO A 139 15.35 -2.37 5.25
CA PRO A 139 16.80 -2.23 5.16
C PRO A 139 17.38 -3.02 3.97
N ASN A 140 16.99 -4.28 3.81
CA ASN A 140 17.49 -5.12 2.72
C ASN A 140 17.12 -4.58 1.33
N ILE A 141 15.96 -3.91 1.18
CA ILE A 141 15.55 -3.28 -0.09
C ILE A 141 16.43 -2.06 -0.36
N LEU A 142 16.64 -1.20 0.63
CA LEU A 142 17.47 -0.01 0.50
C LEU A 142 18.92 -0.36 0.19
N ASP A 143 19.49 -1.36 0.86
CA ASP A 143 20.85 -1.87 0.59
C ASP A 143 20.97 -2.37 -0.87
N ARG A 144 19.99 -3.12 -1.36
CA ARG A 144 20.00 -3.62 -2.75
C ARG A 144 19.85 -2.51 -3.79
N LEU A 145 19.16 -1.44 -3.45
CA LEU A 145 19.02 -0.25 -4.30
C LEU A 145 20.20 0.71 -4.15
N ASN A 146 21.14 0.41 -3.25
CA ASN A 146 22.28 1.27 -2.90
C ASN A 146 21.83 2.67 -2.46
N ILE A 147 20.81 2.72 -1.61
CA ILE A 147 20.25 3.93 -1.03
C ILE A 147 20.72 4.05 0.43
N ASN A 148 21.23 5.22 0.80
CA ASN A 148 21.65 5.48 2.17
C ASN A 148 20.45 5.64 3.10
N TYR A 149 20.54 5.09 4.30
CA TYR A 149 19.51 5.30 5.31
C TYR A 149 20.10 5.49 6.70
N ILE A 150 19.36 6.18 7.54
CA ILE A 150 19.62 6.37 8.96
C ILE A 150 18.41 5.77 9.70
N GLU A 151 18.67 5.06 10.80
CA GLU A 151 17.61 4.54 11.64
C GLU A 151 17.12 5.62 12.61
N ALA A 152 15.81 5.79 12.67
CA ALA A 152 15.18 6.74 13.58
C ALA A 152 15.36 6.27 15.04
N PRO A 153 15.71 7.18 15.95
CA PRO A 153 15.76 6.88 17.38
C PRO A 153 14.38 6.41 17.89
N PHE A 154 14.42 5.48 18.83
CA PHE A 154 13.25 4.88 19.43
C PHE A 154 13.43 4.71 20.93
N ASP A 155 12.45 5.09 21.72
CA ASP A 155 12.45 4.92 23.16
C ASP A 155 11.87 3.54 23.52
N TYR A 156 12.76 2.59 23.82
CA TYR A 156 12.39 1.22 24.17
C TYR A 156 11.74 1.10 25.56
N ASP A 157 11.97 2.06 26.46
CA ASP A 157 11.40 2.03 27.82
C ASP A 157 9.89 2.27 27.79
N ILE A 158 9.45 3.16 26.90
CA ILE A 158 8.02 3.46 26.71
C ILE A 158 7.45 2.87 25.41
N SER A 159 8.29 2.23 24.60
CA SER A 159 7.90 1.62 23.29
C SER A 159 7.28 2.63 22.32
N ASP A 160 7.82 3.84 22.24
CA ASP A 160 7.35 4.93 21.37
C ASP A 160 8.52 5.60 20.63
N TYR A 161 8.18 6.44 19.66
CA TYR A 161 9.16 7.21 18.89
C TYR A 161 9.88 8.24 19.79
N ASP A 162 11.20 8.31 19.71
CA ASP A 162 11.99 9.40 20.26
C ASP A 162 11.94 10.62 19.31
N TYR A 163 10.90 11.43 19.45
CA TYR A 163 10.69 12.59 18.56
C TYR A 163 11.78 13.64 18.67
N ASP A 164 12.38 13.81 19.84
CA ASP A 164 13.47 14.78 20.02
C ASP A 164 14.73 14.30 19.29
N GLY A 165 15.06 13.03 19.42
CA GLY A 165 16.15 12.41 18.66
C GLY A 165 15.91 12.41 17.15
N VAL A 166 14.69 12.11 16.71
CA VAL A 166 14.30 12.18 15.28
C VAL A 166 14.48 13.61 14.75
N ASN A 167 13.99 14.62 15.48
CA ASN A 167 14.10 16.01 15.06
C ASN A 167 15.56 16.49 15.03
N SER A 168 16.41 16.04 15.96
CA SER A 168 17.84 16.34 15.94
C SER A 168 18.50 15.79 14.66
N ILE A 169 18.16 14.56 14.25
CA ILE A 169 18.67 14.01 12.99
C ILE A 169 18.18 14.82 11.78
N LEU A 170 16.91 15.26 11.77
CA LEU A 170 16.35 16.08 10.70
C LEU A 170 17.01 17.46 10.59
N GLU A 171 17.50 18.01 11.70
CA GLU A 171 18.23 19.28 11.74
C GLU A 171 19.72 19.14 11.36
N GLU A 172 20.35 18.03 11.74
CA GLU A 172 21.81 17.83 11.57
C GLU A 172 22.17 17.19 10.22
N HIS A 173 21.23 16.50 9.58
CA HIS A 173 21.44 15.76 8.34
C HIS A 173 20.53 16.22 7.22
N ASP A 174 21.02 16.19 6.00
CA ASP A 174 20.21 16.45 4.80
C ASP A 174 19.35 15.20 4.48
N ILE A 175 18.20 15.11 5.12
CA ILE A 175 17.24 14.00 4.97
C ILE A 175 16.24 14.34 3.85
N ASN A 176 16.26 13.57 2.77
CA ASN A 176 15.36 13.74 1.63
C ASN A 176 14.01 13.09 1.89
N PHE A 177 14.01 11.94 2.58
CA PHE A 177 12.78 11.19 2.88
C PHE A 177 12.75 10.72 4.33
N VAL A 178 11.59 10.85 4.96
CA VAL A 178 11.25 10.14 6.19
C VAL A 178 10.31 9.01 5.80
N LEU A 179 10.73 7.77 5.97
CA LEU A 179 9.94 6.59 5.62
C LEU A 179 9.61 5.79 6.88
N PHE A 180 8.39 5.96 7.37
CA PHE A 180 7.87 5.18 8.47
C PHE A 180 6.95 4.07 7.94
N ALA A 181 7.40 2.84 8.10
CA ALA A 181 6.69 1.62 7.71
C ALA A 181 6.47 0.71 8.94
N PRO A 182 5.66 1.14 9.90
CA PRO A 182 5.44 0.38 11.13
C PRO A 182 4.70 -0.92 10.88
N THR A 183 5.22 -2.01 11.44
CA THR A 183 4.63 -3.35 11.38
C THR A 183 4.25 -3.84 12.77
N ASP A 184 5.15 -3.71 13.74
CA ASP A 184 5.01 -4.23 15.09
C ASP A 184 5.15 -3.08 16.11
N ILE A 185 4.20 -2.15 16.09
CA ILE A 185 4.20 -0.97 16.97
C ILE A 185 2.99 -0.96 17.91
N ILE A 186 3.17 -0.33 19.08
CA ILE A 186 2.10 -0.11 20.06
C ILE A 186 1.41 1.23 19.79
N PHE A 187 2.19 2.28 19.49
CA PHE A 187 1.70 3.61 19.26
C PHE A 187 1.86 4.03 17.80
N LEU A 188 0.84 4.69 17.25
CA LEU A 188 0.93 5.29 15.92
C LEU A 188 1.76 6.58 15.98
N PRO A 189 2.51 6.91 14.92
CA PRO A 189 3.28 8.15 14.91
C PRO A 189 2.36 9.36 15.03
N ILE A 190 2.85 10.35 15.76
CA ILE A 190 2.22 11.67 15.93
C ILE A 190 2.98 12.64 15.02
N PHE A 191 2.45 12.83 13.81
CA PHE A 191 3.16 13.54 12.74
C PHE A 191 3.43 15.01 13.04
N ASN A 192 2.58 15.69 13.82
CA ASN A 192 2.77 17.08 14.21
C ASN A 192 3.94 17.30 15.20
N LYS A 193 4.52 16.22 15.74
CA LYS A 193 5.76 16.28 16.52
C LYS A 193 7.03 16.22 15.66
N LEU A 194 6.91 15.92 14.37
CA LEU A 194 8.03 15.88 13.44
C LEU A 194 8.28 17.28 12.85
N HIS A 195 9.47 17.79 13.01
CA HIS A 195 9.90 19.07 12.44
C HIS A 195 10.48 18.85 11.03
N LEU A 196 9.63 18.41 10.09
CA LEU A 196 10.06 18.08 8.73
C LEU A 196 10.53 19.34 7.99
N PRO A 197 11.77 19.36 7.44
CA PRO A 197 12.19 20.38 6.49
C PRO A 197 11.26 20.46 5.28
N SER A 198 11.14 21.63 4.66
CA SER A 198 10.19 21.84 3.55
C SER A 198 10.48 21.01 2.29
N ASN A 199 11.72 20.58 2.12
CA ASN A 199 12.19 19.72 1.02
C ASN A 199 12.13 18.23 1.33
N THR A 200 11.88 17.85 2.59
CA THR A 200 11.77 16.44 3.01
C THR A 200 10.37 15.90 2.70
N VAL A 201 10.32 14.73 2.09
CA VAL A 201 9.06 14.00 1.81
C VAL A 201 8.81 12.99 2.93
N LEU A 202 7.62 13.03 3.53
CA LEU A 202 7.16 12.00 4.44
C LEU A 202 6.47 10.88 3.66
N ILE A 203 6.97 9.66 3.78
CA ILE A 203 6.33 8.44 3.28
C ILE A 203 5.84 7.65 4.49
N PHE A 204 4.55 7.48 4.59
CA PHE A 204 3.95 6.68 5.66
C PHE A 204 3.26 5.45 5.12
N ASP A 205 3.80 4.27 5.42
CA ASP A 205 3.16 2.99 5.15
C ASP A 205 2.18 2.65 6.28
N ALA A 206 0.93 2.97 6.05
CA ALA A 206 -0.18 2.67 6.94
C ALA A 206 -0.79 1.28 6.72
N SER A 207 -0.11 0.35 6.07
CA SER A 207 -0.69 -0.96 5.70
C SER A 207 -1.35 -1.70 6.87
N GLN A 208 -0.81 -1.56 8.08
CA GLN A 208 -1.40 -2.18 9.28
C GLN A 208 -2.63 -1.43 9.80
N VAL A 209 -2.79 -0.15 9.47
CA VAL A 209 -3.71 0.77 10.16
C VAL A 209 -4.45 1.72 9.21
N LEU A 210 -4.44 1.44 7.91
CA LEU A 210 -4.95 2.36 6.87
C LEU A 210 -6.38 2.86 7.16
N ALA A 211 -7.27 1.99 7.66
CA ALA A 211 -8.64 2.38 7.96
C ALA A 211 -8.77 3.41 9.10
N TYR A 212 -7.78 3.55 9.97
CA TYR A 212 -7.82 4.56 11.04
C TYR A 212 -7.67 6.00 10.53
N TYR A 213 -7.19 6.18 9.30
CA TYR A 213 -7.08 7.49 8.66
C TYR A 213 -8.31 7.88 7.85
N ILE A 214 -9.32 6.99 7.75
CA ILE A 214 -10.61 7.30 7.13
C ILE A 214 -11.36 8.31 8.00
N ASN A 215 -11.90 9.35 7.35
CA ASN A 215 -12.68 10.40 8.00
C ASN A 215 -11.98 11.01 9.22
N ASN A 216 -10.65 11.03 9.19
CA ASN A 216 -9.84 11.69 10.23
C ASN A 216 -10.02 11.10 11.64
N ILE A 217 -10.32 9.80 11.75
CA ILE A 217 -10.37 9.09 13.06
C ILE A 217 -9.04 9.23 13.79
N ARG A 218 -7.94 9.22 13.06
CA ARG A 218 -6.59 9.62 13.49
C ARG A 218 -6.13 10.79 12.65
N GLU A 219 -5.22 11.61 13.20
CA GLU A 219 -4.62 12.73 12.50
C GLU A 219 -4.00 12.23 11.18
N ASN A 220 -4.58 12.66 10.06
CA ASN A 220 -4.19 12.17 8.75
C ASN A 220 -2.99 12.99 8.23
N PRO A 221 -1.85 12.35 7.94
CA PRO A 221 -0.66 13.06 7.50
C PRO A 221 -0.84 13.80 6.16
N LEU A 222 -1.82 13.42 5.34
CA LEU A 222 -2.13 14.16 4.11
C LEU A 222 -2.59 15.62 4.34
N TYR A 223 -2.98 15.99 5.56
CA TYR A 223 -3.34 17.36 5.90
C TYR A 223 -2.17 18.21 6.41
N MET A 224 -0.97 17.65 6.48
CA MET A 224 0.24 18.42 6.79
C MET A 224 0.58 19.38 5.65
N ASN A 225 1.32 20.45 5.97
CA ASN A 225 1.81 21.42 4.98
C ASN A 225 3.08 20.90 4.23
N ASN A 226 3.53 19.71 4.53
CA ASN A 226 4.70 19.07 3.93
C ASN A 226 4.29 18.20 2.73
N LYS A 227 5.28 17.79 1.92
CA LYS A 227 5.10 16.76 0.89
C LYS A 227 4.90 15.41 1.58
N VAL A 228 3.75 14.80 1.39
CA VAL A 228 3.38 13.54 2.05
C VAL A 228 2.89 12.52 1.06
N ILE A 229 3.32 11.28 1.26
CA ILE A 229 2.75 10.08 0.66
C ILE A 229 2.18 9.22 1.78
N LEU A 230 0.86 9.02 1.76
CA LEU A 230 0.18 8.01 2.57
C LEU A 230 -0.07 6.78 1.69
N MET A 231 0.45 5.64 2.09
CA MET A 231 0.20 4.40 1.36
C MET A 231 -0.29 3.29 2.28
N GLY A 232 -0.87 2.25 1.71
CA GLY A 232 -1.21 1.08 2.51
C GLY A 232 -1.95 -0.01 1.77
N GLY A 233 -1.81 -1.24 2.28
CA GLY A 233 -2.50 -2.42 1.78
C GLY A 233 -4.00 -2.40 2.09
N THR A 234 -4.81 -2.88 1.14
CA THR A 234 -6.29 -2.85 1.23
C THR A 234 -6.89 -4.14 1.79
N HIS A 235 -6.09 -5.03 2.37
CA HIS A 235 -6.55 -6.35 2.83
C HIS A 235 -6.34 -6.62 4.32
N LYS A 236 -5.86 -5.62 5.08
CA LYS A 236 -5.64 -5.74 6.53
C LYS A 236 -6.78 -5.07 7.30
N THR A 237 -6.74 -3.75 7.48
CA THR A 237 -7.81 -3.02 8.18
C THR A 237 -8.98 -2.61 7.27
N ILE A 238 -8.82 -2.68 5.95
CA ILE A 238 -9.90 -2.51 4.99
C ILE A 238 -10.31 -3.90 4.49
N PRO A 239 -11.61 -4.27 4.44
CA PRO A 239 -12.07 -5.60 4.02
C PRO A 239 -12.05 -5.76 2.48
N GLY A 240 -10.92 -5.41 1.86
CA GLY A 240 -10.67 -5.46 0.41
C GLY A 240 -9.77 -6.62 0.00
N VAL A 241 -9.64 -6.81 -1.30
CA VAL A 241 -8.67 -7.75 -1.87
C VAL A 241 -7.23 -7.24 -1.65
N ALA A 242 -6.25 -8.13 -1.75
CA ALA A 242 -4.84 -7.77 -1.65
C ALA A 242 -4.43 -6.85 -2.81
N LYS A 243 -4.41 -5.58 -2.54
CA LYS A 243 -3.97 -4.46 -3.38
C LYS A 243 -3.35 -3.40 -2.47
N ALA A 244 -2.95 -2.28 -3.02
CA ALA A 244 -2.55 -1.12 -2.23
C ALA A 244 -2.99 0.19 -2.89
N LEU A 245 -3.05 1.23 -2.07
CA LEU A 245 -3.28 2.61 -2.46
C LEU A 245 -2.00 3.40 -2.17
N ILE A 246 -1.66 4.33 -3.06
CA ILE A 246 -0.64 5.36 -2.84
C ILE A 246 -1.36 6.70 -3.02
N MET A 247 -1.35 7.53 -2.00
CA MET A 247 -2.11 8.77 -1.94
C MET A 247 -1.21 9.95 -1.62
N THR A 248 -1.44 11.09 -2.28
CA THR A 248 -0.72 12.33 -2.00
C THR A 248 -1.60 13.55 -2.31
N ASN A 249 -1.29 14.68 -1.66
CA ASN A 249 -1.85 16.00 -1.96
C ASN A 249 -0.85 16.91 -2.69
N ASP A 250 0.35 16.40 -2.98
CA ASP A 250 1.37 17.12 -3.76
C ASP A 250 1.28 16.72 -5.24
N GLU A 251 1.14 17.73 -6.10
CA GLU A 251 0.95 17.53 -7.54
C GLU A 251 2.22 16.96 -8.21
N GLU A 252 3.41 17.39 -7.80
CA GLU A 252 4.68 16.90 -8.35
C GLU A 252 4.88 15.40 -8.02
N LEU A 253 4.58 15.02 -6.76
CA LEU A 253 4.64 13.60 -6.35
C LEU A 253 3.60 12.76 -7.10
N ALA A 254 2.38 13.31 -7.31
CA ALA A 254 1.34 12.64 -8.05
C ALA A 254 1.79 12.27 -9.48
N TYR A 255 2.36 13.21 -10.22
CA TYR A 255 2.84 12.96 -11.58
C TYR A 255 3.97 11.92 -11.62
N LYS A 256 4.93 12.00 -10.68
CA LYS A 256 6.06 11.04 -10.63
C LYS A 256 5.62 9.61 -10.27
N ILE A 257 4.57 9.47 -9.46
CA ILE A 257 4.01 8.17 -9.10
C ILE A 257 3.16 7.60 -10.24
N ASP A 258 2.52 8.48 -11.01
CA ASP A 258 1.62 8.10 -12.10
C ASP A 258 2.38 7.57 -13.33
N GLU A 259 3.62 8.07 -13.60
CA GLU A 259 4.51 7.53 -14.63
C GLU A 259 4.81 6.04 -14.42
#